data_9cf5a41790c584de4d8f75bd634dc95f
#
_entry.id   9cf5a41790c584de4d8f75bd634dc95f
#
_cell.length_a   1.000
_cell.length_b   1.000
_cell.length_c   1.000
_cell.angle_alpha   90.00
_cell.angle_beta   90.00
_cell.angle_gamma   90.00
#
_symmetry.space_group_name_H-M   'P 1'
#
loop_
_entity.id
_entity.type
_entity.pdbx_description
1 polymer ?
#
loop_
_entity_poly.entity_id
_entity_poly.type
_entity_poly.pdbx_seq_one_letter_code
_entity_poly.pdbx_strand_id
1 'polypeptide(L)'
;MAAQTAATTTRESLGSLILMIYTFTSVVDADTFASGLGSNVKGFWANSESAETAGDEGVNVTNSAGTFTLNLKTTGAVTLYVLATI
;
A
#
# COMPACT_ATOMS: atom_id res chain seq x y z
N MET A 1 13.92 1.84 -6.24
CA MET A 1 13.64 1.40 -4.87
C MET A 1 13.85 2.55 -3.91
N ALA A 2 12.79 3.14 -3.44
CA ALA A 2 12.86 4.29 -2.55
C ALA A 2 11.81 4.14 -1.45
N ALA A 3 12.05 4.81 -0.32
CA ALA A 3 11.06 4.87 0.75
C ALA A 3 9.99 5.89 0.38
N GLN A 4 8.73 5.49 0.46
CA GLN A 4 7.60 6.33 0.14
C GLN A 4 7.00 6.93 1.42
N THR A 5 6.47 8.12 1.29
CA THR A 5 5.63 8.74 2.32
C THR A 5 4.22 8.86 1.74
N ALA A 6 3.22 8.42 2.49
CA ALA A 6 1.85 8.51 2.02
C ALA A 6 1.43 9.96 1.84
N ALA A 7 0.78 10.25 0.70
CA ALA A 7 0.24 11.59 0.45
C ALA A 7 -0.94 11.85 1.36
N THR A 8 -1.81 10.84 1.57
CA THR A 8 -2.90 10.91 2.54
C THR A 8 -2.98 9.60 3.30
N THR A 9 -3.48 9.68 4.54
CA THR A 9 -3.70 8.50 5.37
C THR A 9 -5.08 8.62 5.97
N THR A 10 -5.92 7.61 5.75
CA THR A 10 -7.26 7.54 6.31
C THR A 10 -7.36 6.33 7.22
N ARG A 11 -7.99 6.48 8.37
CA ARG A 11 -8.19 5.39 9.34
C ARG A 11 -9.67 5.19 9.57
N GLU A 12 -10.15 3.96 9.36
CA GLU A 12 -11.54 3.59 9.60
C GLU A 12 -11.60 2.49 10.64
N SER A 13 -12.52 2.61 11.56
CA SER A 13 -12.70 1.62 12.62
C SER A 13 -13.65 0.52 12.17
N LEU A 14 -13.25 -0.74 12.37
CA LEU A 14 -14.03 -1.91 12.00
C LEU A 14 -14.18 -2.84 13.21
N GLY A 15 -14.60 -2.30 14.34
CA GLY A 15 -14.69 -3.08 15.57
C GLY A 15 -13.32 -3.35 16.16
N SER A 16 -12.89 -4.61 16.19
CA SER A 16 -11.58 -4.97 16.72
C SER A 16 -10.44 -4.77 15.72
N LEU A 17 -10.78 -4.36 14.49
CA LEU A 17 -9.80 -4.09 13.44
C LEU A 17 -9.87 -2.63 13.02
N ILE A 18 -8.83 -2.18 12.36
CA ILE A 18 -8.81 -0.88 11.69
C ILE A 18 -8.48 -1.10 10.22
N LEU A 19 -9.07 -0.28 9.36
CA LEU A 19 -8.71 -0.21 7.96
C LEU A 19 -7.91 1.07 7.75
N MET A 20 -6.66 0.90 7.32
CA MET A 20 -5.81 2.03 6.97
C MET A 20 -5.77 2.16 5.46
N ILE A 21 -5.96 3.35 4.97
CA ILE A 21 -5.95 3.65 3.53
C ILE A 21 -4.86 4.68 3.28
N TYR A 22 -3.83 4.28 2.55
CA TYR A 22 -2.71 5.15 2.23
C TYR A 22 -2.70 5.43 0.74
N THR A 23 -2.58 6.71 0.37
CA THR A 23 -2.44 7.07 -1.04
C THR A 23 -1.04 7.55 -1.34
N PHE A 24 -0.55 7.21 -2.52
CA PHE A 24 0.77 7.59 -3.00
C PHE A 24 0.63 8.22 -4.37
N THR A 25 1.35 9.30 -4.62
CA THR A 25 1.22 10.05 -5.88
C THR A 25 2.07 9.49 -7.00
N SER A 26 3.20 8.91 -6.69
CA SER A 26 4.09 8.34 -7.72
C SER A 26 4.93 7.23 -7.09
N VAL A 27 4.62 6.00 -7.45
CA VAL A 27 5.32 4.81 -6.96
C VAL A 27 6.09 4.20 -8.12
N VAL A 28 7.36 3.95 -7.89
CA VAL A 28 8.24 3.24 -8.80
C VAL A 28 8.37 1.80 -8.31
N ASP A 29 8.56 0.88 -9.22
CA ASP A 29 8.66 -0.54 -8.89
C ASP A 29 9.65 -0.77 -7.72
N ALA A 30 9.22 -1.60 -6.77
CA ALA A 30 9.96 -1.98 -5.56
C ALA A 30 10.13 -0.84 -4.54
N ASP A 31 9.38 0.25 -4.66
CA ASP A 31 9.34 1.25 -3.60
C ASP A 31 8.75 0.67 -2.33
N THR A 32 9.20 1.16 -1.19
CA THR A 32 8.78 0.65 0.12
C THR A 32 8.02 1.70 0.91
N PHE A 33 7.15 1.24 1.81
CA PHE A 33 6.42 2.10 2.73
C PHE A 33 6.41 1.48 4.12
N ALA A 34 6.98 2.19 5.09
CA ALA A 34 6.96 1.76 6.49
C ALA A 34 5.68 2.27 7.14
N SER A 35 4.73 1.38 7.38
CA SER A 35 3.43 1.76 7.93
C SER A 35 3.44 2.01 9.44
N GLY A 36 4.41 1.44 10.14
CA GLY A 36 4.45 1.50 11.60
C GLY A 36 3.51 0.53 12.30
N LEU A 37 2.82 -0.33 11.54
CA LEU A 37 1.84 -1.27 12.12
C LEU A 37 2.49 -2.54 12.67
N GLY A 38 3.73 -2.81 12.32
CA GLY A 38 4.47 -3.96 12.84
C GLY A 38 3.79 -5.28 12.50
N SER A 39 3.66 -6.15 13.50
CA SER A 39 3.03 -7.46 13.32
C SER A 39 1.51 -7.44 13.42
N ASN A 40 0.91 -6.27 13.58
CA ASN A 40 -0.55 -6.15 13.73
C ASN A 40 -1.30 -6.26 12.40
N VAL A 41 -0.60 -6.32 11.28
CA VAL A 41 -1.20 -6.41 9.95
C VAL A 41 -1.89 -7.76 9.78
N LYS A 42 -3.17 -7.73 9.40
CA LYS A 42 -3.98 -8.94 9.19
C LYS A 42 -4.30 -9.19 7.72
N GLY A 43 -4.29 -8.16 6.91
CA GLY A 43 -4.51 -8.29 5.48
C GLY A 43 -4.13 -6.99 4.80
N PHE A 44 -3.89 -7.07 3.50
CA PHE A 44 -3.54 -5.88 2.74
C PHE A 44 -3.76 -6.15 1.25
N TRP A 45 -4.01 -5.07 0.52
CA TRP A 45 -4.06 -5.11 -0.94
C TRP A 45 -3.82 -3.70 -1.46
N ALA A 46 -3.55 -3.59 -2.75
CA ALA A 46 -3.31 -2.29 -3.36
C ALA A 46 -3.92 -2.23 -4.75
N ASN A 47 -4.30 -1.01 -5.15
CA ASN A 47 -4.81 -0.74 -6.48
C ASN A 47 -4.00 0.36 -7.12
N SER A 48 -3.75 0.24 -8.43
CA SER A 48 -3.19 1.32 -9.21
C SER A 48 -4.29 2.34 -9.49
N GLU A 49 -3.96 3.62 -9.30
CA GLU A 49 -4.87 4.71 -9.60
C GLU A 49 -4.56 5.33 -10.96
N SER A 50 -3.55 4.82 -11.65
CA SER A 50 -3.15 5.30 -12.97
C SER A 50 -3.67 4.38 -14.06
N ALA A 51 -3.88 4.92 -15.26
CA ALA A 51 -4.19 4.10 -16.42
C ALA A 51 -2.96 3.25 -16.76
N GLU A 52 -3.15 1.95 -16.94
CA GLU A 52 -2.07 1.03 -17.22
C GLU A 52 -2.28 0.34 -18.55
N THR A 53 -1.17 -0.09 -19.16
CA THR A 53 -1.21 -0.89 -20.37
C THR A 53 -1.77 -2.28 -20.03
N ALA A 54 -2.58 -2.83 -20.91
CA ALA A 54 -3.12 -4.19 -20.72
C ALA A 54 -1.99 -5.19 -20.50
N GLY A 55 -2.10 -5.97 -19.44
CA GLY A 55 -1.07 -6.92 -19.03
C GLY A 55 -0.09 -6.37 -17.99
N ASP A 56 -0.11 -5.06 -17.75
CA ASP A 56 0.76 -4.41 -16.77
C ASP A 56 0.00 -3.94 -15.53
N GLU A 57 -1.29 -4.13 -15.51
CA GLU A 57 -2.13 -3.67 -14.41
C GLU A 57 -1.94 -4.50 -13.15
N GLY A 58 -2.20 -3.86 -12.04
CA GLY A 58 -2.12 -4.48 -10.73
C GLY A 58 -0.86 -4.09 -9.99
N VAL A 59 -0.97 -4.12 -8.69
CA VAL A 59 0.14 -3.86 -7.79
C VAL A 59 0.30 -5.08 -6.90
N ASN A 60 1.49 -5.67 -6.94
CA ASN A 60 1.80 -6.81 -6.09
C ASN A 60 2.53 -6.28 -4.85
N VAL A 61 1.93 -6.50 -3.69
CA VAL A 61 2.43 -5.97 -2.43
C VAL A 61 2.94 -7.09 -1.56
N THR A 62 4.10 -6.91 -0.97
CA THR A 62 4.61 -7.81 0.06
C THR A 62 4.77 -7.04 1.36
N ASN A 63 4.68 -7.74 2.49
CA ASN A 63 4.77 -7.15 3.81
C ASN A 63 5.86 -7.83 4.62
N SER A 64 6.67 -7.02 5.28
CA SER A 64 7.65 -7.50 6.24
C SER A 64 7.57 -6.63 7.49
N ALA A 65 6.92 -7.17 8.53
CA ALA A 65 6.77 -6.50 9.83
C ALA A 65 6.24 -5.06 9.72
N GLY A 66 5.27 -4.85 8.83
CA GLY A 66 4.63 -3.55 8.64
C GLY A 66 5.28 -2.67 7.58
N THR A 67 6.37 -3.10 6.98
CA THR A 67 6.96 -2.42 5.84
C THR A 67 6.50 -3.11 4.57
N PHE A 68 5.85 -2.35 3.69
CA PHE A 68 5.28 -2.87 2.45
C PHE A 68 6.19 -2.54 1.28
N THR A 69 6.39 -3.52 0.40
CA THR A 69 7.08 -3.32 -0.86
C THR A 69 6.04 -3.32 -1.97
N LEU A 70 6.02 -2.27 -2.75
CA LEU A 70 5.03 -2.05 -3.81
C LEU A 70 5.67 -2.38 -5.16
N ASN A 71 5.24 -3.47 -5.77
CA ASN A 71 5.78 -3.94 -7.04
C ASN A 71 4.77 -3.67 -8.16
N LEU A 72 5.17 -2.92 -9.16
CA LEU A 72 4.32 -2.57 -10.29
C LEU A 72 5.19 -2.32 -11.51
N LYS A 73 4.60 -2.48 -12.70
CA LYS A 73 5.31 -2.24 -13.95
C LYS A 73 5.25 -0.80 -14.40
N THR A 74 4.13 -0.14 -14.17
CA THR A 74 3.93 1.24 -14.62
C THR A 74 3.99 2.17 -13.42
N THR A 75 4.97 3.07 -13.42
CA THR A 75 5.09 4.09 -12.38
C THR A 75 3.83 4.94 -12.33
N GLY A 76 3.29 5.15 -11.15
CA GLY A 76 2.10 5.97 -11.02
C GLY A 76 1.53 5.98 -9.61
N ALA A 77 0.32 6.54 -9.50
CA ALA A 77 -0.38 6.65 -8.23
C ALA A 77 -0.91 5.29 -7.78
N VAL A 78 -0.81 5.02 -6.49
CA VAL A 78 -1.23 3.75 -5.88
C VAL A 78 -1.99 4.05 -4.60
N THR A 79 -3.03 3.27 -4.33
CA THR A 79 -3.72 3.26 -3.04
C THR A 79 -3.48 1.91 -2.38
N LEU A 80 -2.95 1.93 -1.16
CA LEU A 80 -2.70 0.73 -0.37
C LEU A 80 -3.73 0.65 0.76
N TYR A 81 -4.35 -0.51 0.90
CA TYR A 81 -5.32 -0.80 1.94
C TYR A 81 -4.72 -1.83 2.90
N VAL A 82 -4.79 -1.55 4.19
CA VAL A 82 -4.24 -2.44 5.21
C VAL A 82 -5.27 -2.66 6.31
N LEU A 83 -5.56 -3.92 6.62
CA LEU A 83 -6.34 -4.31 7.78
C LEU A 83 -5.38 -4.67 8.90
N ALA A 84 -5.56 -4.08 10.06
CA ALA A 84 -4.70 -4.31 11.22
C ALA A 84 -5.52 -4.44 12.48
N THR A 85 -4.94 -5.05 13.51
CA THR A 85 -5.56 -5.09 14.84
C THR A 85 -5.34 -3.76 15.56
N ILE A 86 -6.32 -3.41 16.38
CA ILE A 86 -6.22 -2.20 17.20
C ILE A 86 -5.20 -2.40 18.31
#